data_4d99b7c13755e93e1d4235c56d721521
#
_entry.id   4d99b7c13755e93e1d4235c56d721521
#
_cell.length_a   1.000
_cell.length_b   1.000
_cell.length_c   1.000
_cell.angle_alpha   90.00
_cell.angle_beta   90.00
_cell.angle_gamma   90.00
#
_symmetry.space_group_name_H-M   'P 1'
#
loop_
_entity.id
_entity.type
_entity.pdbx_description
1 polymer ?
#
loop_
_entity_poly.entity_id
_entity_poly.type
_entity_poly.pdbx_seq_one_letter_code
_entity_poly.pdbx_strand_id
1 'polypeptide(L)'
;MPIEEIIAQGNAREMEKLFEKQEPIDIAHALEDATDDETTHFLSLVSDEHLANILEDAEPKERNRLVELLGNHRLLFIFPFMEKDDIVDILGEMEIGRQKSLMNLMKTEDRRIITDLLHYPPESAGGIMTTQYLALRNTMTVEEGFNTIRKIGPRTEQIETIYIVDDKKKLMGYVDLRDLLSASAGDLIAQYVETNVISVAPEADQEVAARLVSKYDLNSIPVVSNGIILGIITVDDIIDVIQQEHEEDMAQMAGASVEEDLSTPLATSVKLRLPWLLINLLTAFLASSIVNVFQSTIEQVVALSAIMTIISGMGGNAGSQTMSIIIRYLAKDGIDREDSRRQLVKEILNGVINGLINGFLTAIVVVVVYHNLFLGGIVILAMVGNMIIGGIFGLTIPIALKKIGFDPAIASSIFLTTATDTLGFFLLLGLAQLFMPLLMG
;
A
#
# COMPACT_ATOMS: atom_id res chain seq x y z
N MET A 1 -8.50 -30.98 20.82
CA MET A 1 -8.04 -29.83 21.64
C MET A 1 -8.06 -28.62 20.72
N PRO A 2 -8.43 -27.45 21.19
CA PRO A 2 -8.22 -26.19 20.48
C PRO A 2 -6.73 -25.98 20.18
N ILE A 3 -6.40 -25.15 19.18
CA ILE A 3 -5.01 -24.89 18.78
C ILE A 3 -4.22 -24.33 19.96
N GLU A 4 -4.79 -23.36 20.68
CA GLU A 4 -4.18 -22.66 21.81
C GLU A 4 -3.80 -23.63 22.95
N GLU A 5 -4.64 -24.65 23.21
CA GLU A 5 -4.38 -25.63 24.25
C GLU A 5 -3.23 -26.60 23.86
N ILE A 6 -3.10 -26.90 22.55
CA ILE A 6 -2.00 -27.69 22.04
C ILE A 6 -0.69 -26.88 22.07
N ILE A 7 -0.71 -25.60 21.70
CA ILE A 7 0.44 -24.70 21.78
C ILE A 7 0.94 -24.62 23.23
N ALA A 8 0.03 -24.42 24.20
CA ALA A 8 0.39 -24.21 25.59
C ALA A 8 0.94 -25.45 26.29
N GLN A 9 0.39 -26.65 26.02
CA GLN A 9 0.65 -27.84 26.82
C GLN A 9 0.82 -29.14 26.02
N GLY A 10 0.80 -29.08 24.70
CA GLY A 10 0.92 -30.23 23.81
C GLY A 10 2.30 -30.88 23.86
N ASN A 11 2.35 -32.16 23.50
CA ASN A 11 3.61 -32.86 23.31
C ASN A 11 3.95 -32.96 21.80
N ALA A 12 5.19 -33.36 21.47
CA ALA A 12 5.67 -33.44 20.09
C ALA A 12 4.73 -34.21 19.12
N ARG A 13 4.04 -35.25 19.59
CA ARG A 13 3.11 -36.03 18.77
C ARG A 13 1.79 -35.27 18.52
N GLU A 14 1.38 -34.45 19.44
CA GLU A 14 0.19 -33.60 19.30
C GLU A 14 0.47 -32.42 18.39
N MET A 15 1.67 -31.85 18.47
CA MET A 15 2.16 -30.80 17.55
C MET A 15 2.22 -31.33 16.11
N GLU A 16 2.80 -32.51 15.88
CA GLU A 16 2.87 -33.13 14.55
C GLU A 16 1.47 -33.38 13.96
N LYS A 17 0.51 -33.80 14.77
CA LYS A 17 -0.89 -33.94 14.35
C LYS A 17 -1.61 -32.64 14.11
N LEU A 18 -1.13 -31.54 14.68
CA LEU A 18 -1.67 -30.20 14.43
C LEU A 18 -1.43 -29.83 12.97
N PHE A 19 -0.22 -30.03 12.46
CA PHE A 19 0.14 -29.76 11.06
C PHE A 19 -0.54 -30.71 10.04
N GLU A 20 -1.11 -31.83 10.47
CA GLU A 20 -1.97 -32.64 9.61
C GLU A 20 -3.37 -32.07 9.41
N LYS A 21 -3.80 -31.08 10.22
CA LYS A 21 -5.18 -30.62 10.32
C LYS A 21 -5.37 -29.12 10.16
N GLN A 22 -4.34 -28.38 10.37
CA GLN A 22 -4.34 -26.92 10.36
C GLN A 22 -3.27 -26.43 9.39
N GLU A 23 -3.59 -25.37 8.68
CA GLU A 23 -2.62 -24.66 7.83
C GLU A 23 -1.62 -23.88 8.70
N PRO A 24 -0.38 -23.67 8.25
CA PRO A 24 0.63 -22.94 9.00
C PRO A 24 0.18 -21.52 9.40
N ILE A 25 -0.57 -20.82 8.56
CA ILE A 25 -1.14 -19.49 8.84
C ILE A 25 -2.08 -19.50 10.06
N ASP A 26 -2.92 -20.53 10.22
CA ASP A 26 -3.82 -20.65 11.37
C ASP A 26 -3.03 -20.84 12.67
N ILE A 27 -1.89 -21.54 12.57
CA ILE A 27 -0.99 -21.76 13.71
C ILE A 27 -0.23 -20.48 14.04
N ALA A 28 0.23 -19.73 13.02
CA ALA A 28 0.87 -18.43 13.20
C ALA A 28 -0.05 -17.45 13.95
N HIS A 29 -1.31 -17.32 13.52
CA HIS A 29 -2.30 -16.49 14.21
C HIS A 29 -2.55 -16.92 15.66
N ALA A 30 -2.61 -18.22 15.91
CA ALA A 30 -2.83 -18.73 17.28
C ALA A 30 -1.62 -18.47 18.20
N LEU A 31 -0.41 -18.32 17.64
CA LEU A 31 0.79 -17.95 18.38
C LEU A 31 0.78 -16.49 18.82
N GLU A 32 0.11 -15.58 18.12
CA GLU A 32 -0.01 -14.16 18.51
C GLU A 32 -0.61 -13.97 19.90
N ASP A 33 -1.58 -14.82 20.25
CA ASP A 33 -2.26 -14.77 21.55
C ASP A 33 -1.52 -15.57 22.65
N ALA A 34 -0.48 -16.36 22.27
CA ALA A 34 0.27 -17.19 23.20
C ALA A 34 1.35 -16.37 23.96
N THR A 35 1.61 -16.76 25.21
CA THR A 35 2.71 -16.19 26.00
C THR A 35 4.08 -16.63 25.47
N ASP A 36 5.15 -15.88 25.75
CA ASP A 36 6.51 -16.23 25.32
C ASP A 36 6.97 -17.62 25.84
N ASP A 37 6.52 -18.01 27.04
CA ASP A 37 6.83 -19.33 27.58
C ASP A 37 6.13 -20.46 26.81
N GLU A 38 4.87 -20.30 26.47
CA GLU A 38 4.08 -21.23 25.65
C GLU A 38 4.63 -21.33 24.23
N THR A 39 4.93 -20.17 23.62
CA THR A 39 5.56 -20.09 22.29
C THR A 39 6.93 -20.78 22.30
N THR A 40 7.77 -20.52 23.29
CA THR A 40 9.08 -21.19 23.40
C THR A 40 8.95 -22.70 23.57
N HIS A 41 7.95 -23.16 24.35
CA HIS A 41 7.65 -24.58 24.48
C HIS A 41 7.28 -25.18 23.12
N PHE A 42 6.35 -24.56 22.40
CA PHE A 42 5.92 -24.95 21.06
C PHE A 42 7.11 -25.02 20.09
N LEU A 43 7.89 -23.94 19.96
CA LEU A 43 9.05 -23.85 19.09
C LEU A 43 10.09 -24.95 19.37
N SER A 44 10.22 -25.41 20.62
CA SER A 44 11.16 -26.47 20.99
C SER A 44 10.77 -27.86 20.50
N LEU A 45 9.49 -28.09 20.21
CA LEU A 45 8.91 -29.39 19.84
C LEU A 45 8.64 -29.56 18.35
N VAL A 46 8.55 -28.46 17.60
CA VAL A 46 8.20 -28.42 16.18
C VAL A 46 9.46 -28.61 15.32
N SER A 47 9.31 -29.29 14.17
CA SER A 47 10.40 -29.52 13.21
C SER A 47 10.82 -28.18 12.53
N ASP A 48 12.06 -28.12 12.03
CA ASP A 48 12.59 -26.92 11.37
C ASP A 48 11.82 -26.61 10.07
N GLU A 49 11.30 -27.63 9.35
CA GLU A 49 10.49 -27.49 8.15
C GLU A 49 9.12 -26.83 8.46
N HIS A 50 8.44 -27.27 9.51
CA HIS A 50 7.17 -26.67 9.92
C HIS A 50 7.37 -25.26 10.49
N LEU A 51 8.51 -24.99 11.16
CA LEU A 51 8.83 -23.64 11.62
C LEU A 51 9.12 -22.69 10.46
N ALA A 52 9.70 -23.18 9.36
CA ALA A 52 9.88 -22.38 8.14
C ALA A 52 8.52 -21.90 7.63
N ASN A 53 7.58 -22.80 7.39
CA ASN A 53 6.25 -22.46 6.89
C ASN A 53 5.49 -21.49 7.84
N ILE A 54 5.62 -21.65 9.16
CA ILE A 54 5.02 -20.70 10.11
C ILE A 54 5.66 -19.31 10.00
N LEU A 55 6.99 -19.24 9.82
CA LEU A 55 7.68 -17.95 9.69
C LEU A 55 7.35 -17.24 8.37
N GLU A 56 7.13 -17.98 7.28
CA GLU A 56 6.71 -17.48 5.99
C GLU A 56 5.29 -16.88 6.06
N ASP A 57 4.36 -17.57 6.72
CA ASP A 57 2.96 -17.15 6.84
C ASP A 57 2.68 -16.17 8.00
N ALA A 58 3.64 -15.95 8.91
CA ALA A 58 3.43 -15.08 10.08
C ALA A 58 3.47 -13.59 9.70
N GLU A 59 2.53 -12.81 10.27
CA GLU A 59 2.55 -11.37 10.19
C GLU A 59 3.91 -10.79 10.65
N PRO A 60 4.44 -9.70 10.07
CA PRO A 60 5.79 -9.20 10.31
C PRO A 60 6.14 -9.03 11.78
N LYS A 61 5.20 -8.57 12.58
CA LYS A 61 5.40 -8.36 14.03
C LYS A 61 5.56 -9.69 14.78
N GLU A 62 4.70 -10.68 14.50
CA GLU A 62 4.80 -12.00 15.11
C GLU A 62 6.02 -12.75 14.59
N ARG A 63 6.30 -12.66 13.30
CA ARG A 63 7.52 -13.19 12.67
C ARG A 63 8.77 -12.72 13.42
N ASN A 64 8.89 -11.42 13.69
CA ASN A 64 9.99 -10.85 14.46
C ASN A 64 10.07 -11.40 15.89
N ARG A 65 8.93 -11.53 16.57
CA ARG A 65 8.86 -12.11 17.91
C ARG A 65 9.33 -13.57 17.90
N LEU A 66 8.87 -14.37 16.95
CA LEU A 66 9.28 -15.78 16.80
C LEU A 66 10.78 -15.90 16.50
N VAL A 67 11.31 -15.02 15.62
CA VAL A 67 12.74 -14.93 15.28
C VAL A 67 13.60 -14.61 16.51
N GLU A 68 13.13 -13.71 17.39
CA GLU A 68 13.83 -13.41 18.64
C GLU A 68 13.87 -14.62 19.60
N LEU A 69 12.74 -15.32 19.74
CA LEU A 69 12.62 -16.51 20.61
C LEU A 69 13.43 -17.71 20.09
N LEU A 70 13.51 -17.91 18.76
CA LEU A 70 14.26 -18.99 18.14
C LEU A 70 15.78 -18.83 18.27
N GLY A 71 16.26 -17.62 18.25
CA GLY A 71 17.69 -17.31 18.31
C GLY A 71 18.47 -17.73 17.05
N ASN A 72 19.67 -17.20 16.90
CA ASN A 72 20.47 -17.31 15.68
C ASN A 72 20.84 -18.75 15.30
N HIS A 73 21.08 -19.62 16.27
CA HIS A 73 21.51 -21.00 15.99
C HIS A 73 20.40 -21.82 15.35
N ARG A 74 19.16 -21.66 15.83
CA ARG A 74 18.00 -22.38 15.31
C ARG A 74 17.61 -21.89 13.91
N LEU A 75 17.65 -20.59 13.66
CA LEU A 75 17.37 -19.98 12.37
C LEU A 75 18.24 -20.56 11.24
N LEU A 76 19.51 -20.85 11.48
CA LEU A 76 20.40 -21.47 10.49
C LEU A 76 19.95 -22.88 10.03
N PHE A 77 19.17 -23.58 10.84
CA PHE A 77 18.60 -24.89 10.47
C PHE A 77 17.24 -24.74 9.81
N ILE A 78 16.52 -23.64 10.05
CA ILE A 78 15.22 -23.32 9.47
C ILE A 78 15.39 -22.75 8.05
N PHE A 79 16.28 -21.81 7.84
CA PHE A 79 16.51 -21.12 6.56
C PHE A 79 16.69 -22.02 5.32
N PRO A 80 17.26 -23.25 5.39
CA PRO A 80 17.29 -24.14 4.23
C PRO A 80 15.93 -24.62 3.72
N PHE A 81 14.86 -24.46 4.52
CA PHE A 81 13.48 -24.83 4.17
C PHE A 81 12.67 -23.61 3.72
N MET A 82 13.17 -22.39 3.95
CA MET A 82 12.51 -21.13 3.60
C MET A 82 12.84 -20.65 2.20
N GLU A 83 11.97 -19.85 1.64
CA GLU A 83 12.20 -19.11 0.42
C GLU A 83 13.24 -18.00 0.63
N LYS A 84 13.87 -17.53 -0.46
CA LYS A 84 15.03 -16.65 -0.31
C LYS A 84 14.62 -15.20 0.00
N ASP A 85 13.52 -14.77 -0.52
CA ASP A 85 12.87 -13.49 -0.26
C ASP A 85 12.39 -13.39 1.20
N ASP A 86 11.73 -14.43 1.73
CA ASP A 86 11.36 -14.49 3.15
C ASP A 86 12.55 -14.41 4.10
N ILE A 87 13.65 -15.09 3.73
CA ILE A 87 14.90 -14.96 4.50
C ILE A 87 15.43 -13.52 4.43
N VAL A 88 15.31 -12.86 3.27
CA VAL A 88 15.73 -11.47 3.07
C VAL A 88 14.89 -10.53 3.91
N ASP A 89 13.59 -10.73 3.98
CA ASP A 89 12.68 -9.97 4.82
C ASP A 89 13.05 -10.07 6.31
N ILE A 90 13.22 -11.31 6.80
CA ILE A 90 13.64 -11.55 8.17
C ILE A 90 15.00 -10.86 8.46
N LEU A 91 15.95 -10.97 7.56
CA LEU A 91 17.27 -10.38 7.73
C LEU A 91 17.26 -8.86 7.60
N GLY A 92 16.39 -8.30 6.76
CA GLY A 92 16.22 -6.87 6.55
C GLY A 92 15.70 -6.14 7.79
N GLU A 93 14.86 -6.80 8.59
CA GLU A 93 14.32 -6.26 9.83
C GLU A 93 15.26 -6.44 11.05
N MET A 94 16.31 -7.24 10.91
CA MET A 94 17.26 -7.49 12.00
C MET A 94 18.26 -6.34 12.19
N GLU A 95 18.76 -6.22 13.42
CA GLU A 95 19.92 -5.37 13.70
C GLU A 95 21.14 -5.78 12.85
N ILE A 96 21.82 -4.79 12.24
CA ILE A 96 22.93 -5.00 11.30
C ILE A 96 24.02 -5.96 11.85
N GLY A 97 24.29 -5.90 13.16
CA GLY A 97 25.26 -6.79 13.82
C GLY A 97 24.83 -8.25 13.81
N ARG A 98 23.56 -8.51 14.08
CA ARG A 98 22.93 -9.83 14.10
C ARG A 98 22.81 -10.40 12.68
N GLN A 99 22.32 -9.59 11.72
CA GLN A 99 22.24 -9.91 10.30
C GLN A 99 23.60 -10.40 9.76
N LYS A 100 24.67 -9.62 9.94
CA LYS A 100 26.03 -10.00 9.51
C LYS A 100 26.51 -11.30 10.15
N SER A 101 26.21 -11.51 11.41
CA SER A 101 26.61 -12.72 12.13
C SER A 101 25.93 -13.97 11.54
N LEU A 102 24.62 -13.90 11.27
CA LEU A 102 23.87 -14.98 10.64
C LEU A 102 24.36 -15.25 9.20
N MET A 103 24.51 -14.22 8.39
CA MET A 103 24.99 -14.34 7.01
C MET A 103 26.38 -14.98 6.93
N ASN A 104 27.28 -14.71 7.89
CA ASN A 104 28.61 -15.33 7.91
C ASN A 104 28.57 -16.82 8.19
N LEU A 105 27.54 -17.33 8.83
CA LEU A 105 27.34 -18.75 9.14
C LEU A 105 26.61 -19.51 8.03
N MET A 106 25.99 -18.81 7.08
CA MET A 106 25.32 -19.41 5.93
C MET A 106 26.30 -20.01 4.93
N LYS A 107 25.80 -20.95 4.10
CA LYS A 107 26.53 -21.46 2.94
C LYS A 107 26.87 -20.34 1.97
N THR A 108 28.02 -20.41 1.33
CA THR A 108 28.53 -19.33 0.44
C THR A 108 27.57 -19.01 -0.72
N GLU A 109 26.86 -19.99 -1.25
CA GLU A 109 25.91 -19.82 -2.34
C GLU A 109 24.65 -19.05 -1.87
N ASP A 110 24.03 -19.51 -0.80
CA ASP A 110 22.84 -18.85 -0.21
C ASP A 110 23.17 -17.42 0.23
N ARG A 111 24.32 -17.21 0.91
CA ARG A 111 24.78 -15.90 1.32
C ARG A 111 24.93 -14.93 0.14
N ARG A 112 25.40 -15.42 -1.01
CA ARG A 112 25.56 -14.58 -2.19
C ARG A 112 24.20 -14.12 -2.73
N ILE A 113 23.27 -15.06 -2.88
CA ILE A 113 21.90 -14.75 -3.35
C ILE A 113 21.23 -13.75 -2.43
N ILE A 114 21.24 -14.02 -1.13
CA ILE A 114 20.63 -13.12 -0.12
C ILE A 114 21.33 -11.75 -0.09
N THR A 115 22.66 -11.69 -0.25
CA THR A 115 23.36 -10.42 -0.34
C THR A 115 22.93 -9.62 -1.57
N ASP A 116 22.75 -10.28 -2.71
CA ASP A 116 22.30 -9.63 -3.94
C ASP A 116 20.86 -9.10 -3.79
N LEU A 117 19.96 -9.87 -3.16
CA LEU A 117 18.57 -9.46 -2.89
C LEU A 117 18.47 -8.30 -1.89
N LEU A 118 19.24 -8.32 -0.80
CA LEU A 118 19.27 -7.25 0.22
C LEU A 118 19.74 -5.87 -0.32
N HIS A 119 20.22 -5.80 -1.57
CA HIS A 119 20.57 -4.53 -2.19
C HIS A 119 19.35 -3.78 -2.76
N TYR A 120 18.24 -4.48 -2.99
CA TYR A 120 17.03 -3.86 -3.48
C TYR A 120 16.22 -3.26 -2.33
N PRO A 121 15.53 -2.14 -2.54
CA PRO A 121 14.57 -1.63 -1.56
C PRO A 121 13.46 -2.67 -1.29
N PRO A 122 13.00 -2.83 -0.04
CA PRO A 122 11.96 -3.83 0.29
C PRO A 122 10.69 -3.70 -0.56
N GLU A 123 10.22 -2.48 -0.79
CA GLU A 123 9.00 -2.18 -1.58
C GLU A 123 9.25 -2.08 -3.09
N SER A 124 10.35 -2.65 -3.59
CA SER A 124 10.65 -2.73 -5.03
C SER A 124 10.39 -4.12 -5.57
N ALA A 125 10.19 -4.23 -6.89
CA ALA A 125 10.06 -5.52 -7.57
C ALA A 125 11.25 -6.45 -7.31
N GLY A 126 12.45 -5.90 -7.09
CA GLY A 126 13.64 -6.66 -6.72
C GLY A 126 13.66 -7.09 -5.26
N GLY A 127 12.97 -6.35 -4.36
CA GLY A 127 12.84 -6.68 -2.94
C GLY A 127 11.89 -7.85 -2.69
N ILE A 128 10.77 -7.86 -3.40
CA ILE A 128 9.71 -8.89 -3.25
C ILE A 128 9.85 -10.07 -4.23
N MET A 129 10.94 -10.14 -5.03
CA MET A 129 11.10 -11.22 -6.01
C MET A 129 11.71 -12.46 -5.37
N THR A 130 11.19 -13.63 -5.74
CA THR A 130 11.85 -14.88 -5.49
C THR A 130 12.84 -15.26 -6.59
N THR A 131 13.91 -15.95 -6.22
CA THR A 131 14.86 -16.51 -7.18
C THR A 131 14.58 -17.98 -7.50
N GLN A 132 13.54 -18.56 -6.92
CA GLN A 132 13.16 -19.96 -7.01
C GLN A 132 12.15 -20.22 -8.14
N TYR A 133 12.51 -19.84 -9.36
CA TYR A 133 11.67 -19.98 -10.55
C TYR A 133 12.19 -21.06 -11.51
N LEU A 134 11.27 -21.55 -12.35
CA LEU A 134 11.57 -22.56 -13.37
C LEU A 134 11.98 -21.91 -14.69
N ALA A 135 13.21 -22.19 -15.13
CA ALA A 135 13.71 -21.76 -16.44
C ALA A 135 14.25 -22.93 -17.26
N LEU A 136 13.87 -23.00 -18.53
CA LEU A 136 14.35 -23.96 -19.50
C LEU A 136 15.10 -23.25 -20.64
N ARG A 137 15.97 -23.99 -21.33
CA ARG A 137 16.65 -23.47 -22.52
C ARG A 137 15.79 -23.68 -23.76
N ASN A 138 15.80 -22.73 -24.66
CA ASN A 138 15.08 -22.79 -25.93
C ASN A 138 15.56 -23.91 -26.86
N THR A 139 16.77 -24.43 -26.63
CA THR A 139 17.38 -25.53 -27.41
C THR A 139 16.98 -26.92 -26.94
N MET A 140 16.29 -27.04 -25.81
CA MET A 140 15.84 -28.32 -25.25
C MET A 140 14.64 -28.87 -26.03
N THR A 141 14.55 -30.20 -26.07
CA THR A 141 13.32 -30.89 -26.45
C THR A 141 12.32 -30.90 -25.30
N VAL A 142 11.05 -31.12 -25.59
CA VAL A 142 9.98 -31.23 -24.59
C VAL A 142 10.28 -32.28 -23.55
N GLU A 143 10.85 -33.45 -23.99
CA GLU A 143 11.24 -34.55 -23.08
C GLU A 143 12.36 -34.12 -22.12
N GLU A 144 13.39 -33.42 -22.62
CA GLU A 144 14.47 -32.88 -21.79
C GLU A 144 13.95 -31.82 -20.82
N GLY A 145 12.99 -30.98 -21.27
CA GLY A 145 12.26 -30.03 -20.43
C GLY A 145 11.55 -30.71 -19.27
N PHE A 146 10.73 -31.73 -19.52
CA PHE A 146 10.06 -32.49 -18.46
C PHE A 146 11.03 -33.17 -17.50
N ASN A 147 12.14 -33.69 -18.00
CA ASN A 147 13.16 -34.28 -17.13
C ASN A 147 13.82 -33.21 -16.23
N THR A 148 13.91 -31.98 -16.70
CA THR A 148 14.41 -30.85 -15.89
C THR A 148 13.36 -30.41 -14.87
N ILE A 149 12.08 -30.26 -15.27
CA ILE A 149 10.97 -29.92 -14.39
C ILE A 149 10.86 -30.93 -13.23
N ARG A 150 10.93 -32.24 -13.48
CA ARG A 150 10.88 -33.24 -12.43
C ARG A 150 12.00 -33.15 -11.40
N LYS A 151 13.15 -32.56 -11.77
CA LYS A 151 14.30 -32.41 -10.87
C LYS A 151 14.27 -31.13 -10.07
N ILE A 152 13.82 -30.04 -10.70
CA ILE A 152 13.90 -28.67 -10.16
C ILE A 152 12.53 -28.25 -9.58
N GLY A 153 11.41 -28.66 -10.20
CA GLY A 153 10.07 -28.23 -9.85
C GLY A 153 9.70 -28.34 -8.36
N PRO A 154 10.12 -29.39 -7.63
CA PRO A 154 9.88 -29.45 -6.18
C PRO A 154 10.60 -28.39 -5.34
N ARG A 155 11.40 -27.52 -5.96
CA ARG A 155 12.16 -26.45 -5.34
C ARG A 155 11.83 -25.07 -5.92
N THR A 156 10.80 -25.00 -6.74
CA THR A 156 10.33 -23.75 -7.33
C THR A 156 8.94 -23.46 -6.81
N GLU A 157 8.64 -22.23 -6.54
CA GLU A 157 7.33 -21.78 -6.05
C GLU A 157 6.23 -22.08 -7.07
N GLN A 158 6.52 -21.82 -8.33
CA GLN A 158 5.54 -21.95 -9.41
C GLN A 158 6.10 -22.80 -10.56
N ILE A 159 5.24 -23.63 -11.15
CA ILE A 159 5.57 -24.48 -12.30
C ILE A 159 4.65 -24.23 -13.51
N GLU A 160 3.57 -23.46 -13.36
CA GLU A 160 2.58 -23.20 -14.41
C GLU A 160 3.18 -22.38 -15.54
N THR A 161 3.98 -21.36 -15.21
CA THR A 161 4.69 -20.49 -16.16
C THR A 161 6.16 -20.84 -16.17
N ILE A 162 6.64 -21.32 -17.29
CA ILE A 162 8.03 -21.76 -17.48
C ILE A 162 8.76 -20.73 -18.33
N TYR A 163 9.77 -20.06 -17.76
CA TYR A 163 10.53 -19.06 -18.48
C TYR A 163 11.57 -19.70 -19.38
N ILE A 164 11.71 -19.16 -20.58
CA ILE A 164 12.65 -19.67 -21.59
C ILE A 164 13.80 -18.70 -21.74
N VAL A 165 15.01 -19.24 -21.56
CA VAL A 165 16.25 -18.45 -21.59
C VAL A 165 17.24 -18.98 -22.63
N ASP A 166 18.14 -18.11 -23.08
CA ASP A 166 19.31 -18.49 -23.85
C ASP A 166 20.45 -19.01 -22.94
N ASP A 167 21.58 -19.38 -23.57
CA ASP A 167 22.77 -19.86 -22.85
C ASP A 167 23.40 -18.81 -21.92
N LYS A 168 23.04 -17.52 -22.07
CA LYS A 168 23.50 -16.41 -21.23
C LYS A 168 22.46 -15.98 -20.17
N LYS A 169 21.43 -16.80 -19.93
CA LYS A 169 20.28 -16.52 -19.05
C LYS A 169 19.43 -15.31 -19.50
N LYS A 170 19.52 -14.90 -20.77
CA LYS A 170 18.67 -13.84 -21.29
C LYS A 170 17.27 -14.39 -21.53
N LEU A 171 16.27 -13.68 -21.04
CA LEU A 171 14.86 -14.04 -21.20
C LEU A 171 14.46 -13.95 -22.69
N MET A 172 13.94 -15.04 -23.24
CA MET A 172 13.50 -15.15 -24.62
C MET A 172 11.97 -15.21 -24.74
N GLY A 173 11.30 -15.70 -23.72
CA GLY A 173 9.87 -15.90 -23.69
C GLY A 173 9.44 -16.75 -22.50
N TYR A 174 8.22 -17.22 -22.56
CA TYR A 174 7.69 -18.19 -21.60
C TYR A 174 6.87 -19.26 -22.33
N VAL A 175 6.60 -20.37 -21.66
CA VAL A 175 5.70 -21.44 -22.12
C VAL A 175 4.83 -21.86 -20.92
N ASP A 176 3.55 -22.01 -21.15
CA ASP A 176 2.66 -22.61 -20.16
C ASP A 176 2.90 -24.12 -20.04
N LEU A 177 2.90 -24.65 -18.83
CA LEU A 177 3.02 -26.09 -18.59
C LEU A 177 1.96 -26.88 -19.36
N ARG A 178 0.75 -26.34 -19.53
CA ARG A 178 -0.36 -26.91 -20.30
C ARG A 178 0.02 -27.16 -21.76
N ASP A 179 0.75 -26.21 -22.37
CA ASP A 179 1.15 -26.34 -23.78
C ASP A 179 2.20 -27.41 -23.94
N LEU A 180 3.17 -27.49 -23.01
CA LEU A 180 4.16 -28.57 -23.00
C LEU A 180 3.54 -29.93 -22.77
N LEU A 181 2.49 -30.06 -21.94
CA LEU A 181 1.77 -31.32 -21.73
C LEU A 181 1.06 -31.80 -23.00
N SER A 182 0.71 -30.89 -23.89
CA SER A 182 0.05 -31.19 -25.17
C SER A 182 1.03 -31.44 -26.32
N ALA A 183 2.32 -31.10 -26.11
CA ALA A 183 3.37 -31.18 -27.13
C ALA A 183 3.94 -32.60 -27.26
N SER A 184 4.54 -32.89 -28.43
CA SER A 184 5.24 -34.19 -28.63
C SER A 184 6.61 -34.19 -27.98
N ALA A 185 7.00 -35.28 -27.37
CA ALA A 185 8.26 -35.41 -26.61
C ALA A 185 9.52 -34.99 -27.39
N GLY A 186 9.54 -35.20 -28.71
CA GLY A 186 10.67 -34.87 -29.60
C GLY A 186 10.66 -33.46 -30.14
N ASP A 187 9.61 -32.67 -29.92
CA ASP A 187 9.54 -31.29 -30.39
C ASP A 187 10.51 -30.39 -29.62
N LEU A 188 10.99 -29.35 -30.28
CA LEU A 188 11.78 -28.32 -29.60
C LEU A 188 10.85 -27.37 -28.81
N ILE A 189 11.21 -27.04 -27.58
CA ILE A 189 10.50 -26.07 -26.74
C ILE A 189 10.33 -24.74 -27.45
N ALA A 190 11.32 -24.34 -28.26
CA ALA A 190 11.28 -23.10 -29.04
C ALA A 190 10.04 -22.95 -29.95
N GLN A 191 9.34 -24.03 -30.30
CA GLN A 191 8.13 -24.00 -31.11
C GLN A 191 6.90 -23.51 -30.35
N TYR A 192 6.92 -23.57 -29.01
CA TYR A 192 5.82 -23.25 -28.10
C TYR A 192 6.04 -21.96 -27.33
N VAL A 193 7.17 -21.26 -27.59
CA VAL A 193 7.56 -20.05 -26.84
C VAL A 193 6.71 -18.86 -27.22
N GLU A 194 6.05 -18.28 -26.24
CA GLU A 194 5.48 -16.94 -26.35
C GLU A 194 6.54 -15.89 -26.07
N THR A 195 6.81 -15.02 -27.05
CA THR A 195 7.90 -14.03 -26.98
C THR A 195 7.47 -12.68 -26.45
N ASN A 196 6.15 -12.42 -26.34
CA ASN A 196 5.63 -11.17 -25.80
C ASN A 196 5.56 -11.26 -24.26
N VAL A 197 6.71 -11.14 -23.60
CA VAL A 197 6.80 -11.22 -22.14
C VAL A 197 6.59 -9.86 -21.53
N ILE A 198 5.65 -9.78 -20.59
CA ILE A 198 5.50 -8.63 -19.71
C ILE A 198 6.46 -8.82 -18.55
N SER A 199 7.30 -7.86 -18.28
CA SER A 199 8.33 -7.93 -17.25
C SER A 199 8.46 -6.60 -16.53
N VAL A 200 9.08 -6.60 -15.35
CA VAL A 200 9.35 -5.43 -14.53
C VAL A 200 10.85 -5.29 -14.28
N ALA A 201 11.33 -4.06 -14.11
CA ALA A 201 12.71 -3.80 -13.70
C ALA A 201 12.84 -3.99 -12.17
N PRO A 202 13.98 -4.45 -11.64
CA PRO A 202 14.14 -4.70 -10.21
C PRO A 202 14.03 -3.44 -9.35
N GLU A 203 14.32 -2.26 -9.90
CA GLU A 203 14.20 -0.97 -9.20
C GLU A 203 12.78 -0.38 -9.28
N ALA A 204 11.87 -1.04 -9.99
CA ALA A 204 10.48 -0.58 -10.08
C ALA A 204 9.75 -0.82 -8.74
N ASP A 205 8.85 0.07 -8.43
CA ASP A 205 7.97 -0.02 -7.28
C ASP A 205 7.08 -1.29 -7.36
N GLN A 206 6.80 -1.92 -6.21
CA GLN A 206 5.96 -3.11 -6.12
C GLN A 206 4.54 -2.88 -6.67
N GLU A 207 3.98 -1.68 -6.51
CA GLU A 207 2.67 -1.31 -7.07
C GLU A 207 2.67 -1.44 -8.61
N VAL A 208 3.80 -1.16 -9.27
CA VAL A 208 3.92 -1.32 -10.73
C VAL A 208 3.82 -2.78 -11.12
N ALA A 209 4.46 -3.69 -10.38
CA ALA A 209 4.36 -5.12 -10.60
C ALA A 209 2.92 -5.60 -10.38
N ALA A 210 2.30 -5.23 -9.26
CA ALA A 210 0.92 -5.56 -8.90
C ALA A 210 -0.07 -5.12 -9.99
N ARG A 211 0.08 -3.89 -10.49
CA ARG A 211 -0.74 -3.37 -11.58
C ARG A 211 -0.57 -4.13 -12.89
N LEU A 212 0.65 -4.55 -13.24
CA LEU A 212 0.90 -5.34 -14.46
C LEU A 212 0.31 -6.74 -14.34
N VAL A 213 0.49 -7.41 -13.20
CA VAL A 213 -0.09 -8.73 -12.95
C VAL A 213 -1.61 -8.67 -13.02
N SER A 214 -2.24 -7.72 -12.35
CA SER A 214 -3.69 -7.52 -12.37
C SER A 214 -4.24 -7.13 -13.75
N LYS A 215 -3.49 -6.36 -14.55
CA LYS A 215 -3.93 -5.89 -15.87
C LYS A 215 -3.89 -6.98 -16.93
N TYR A 216 -2.94 -7.88 -16.83
CA TYR A 216 -2.67 -8.90 -17.85
C TYR A 216 -3.02 -10.33 -17.38
N ASP A 217 -3.64 -10.45 -16.20
CA ASP A 217 -4.05 -11.71 -15.58
C ASP A 217 -2.89 -12.73 -15.51
N LEU A 218 -1.73 -12.26 -15.03
CA LEU A 218 -0.51 -13.08 -14.95
C LEU A 218 -0.50 -13.92 -13.68
N ASN A 219 -0.01 -15.15 -13.75
CA ASN A 219 0.27 -15.99 -12.56
C ASN A 219 1.59 -15.60 -11.88
N SER A 220 2.54 -15.07 -12.66
CA SER A 220 3.79 -14.50 -12.15
C SER A 220 4.33 -13.47 -13.15
N ILE A 221 5.15 -12.54 -12.66
CA ILE A 221 5.83 -11.55 -13.49
C ILE A 221 7.34 -11.67 -13.33
N PRO A 222 8.12 -11.79 -14.43
CA PRO A 222 9.56 -11.88 -14.34
C PRO A 222 10.18 -10.51 -14.07
N VAL A 223 11.12 -10.48 -13.13
CA VAL A 223 11.97 -9.34 -12.84
C VAL A 223 13.22 -9.42 -13.70
N VAL A 224 13.42 -8.42 -14.55
CA VAL A 224 14.43 -8.46 -15.62
C VAL A 224 15.33 -7.24 -15.58
N SER A 225 16.65 -7.46 -15.57
CA SER A 225 17.64 -6.41 -15.73
C SER A 225 18.54 -6.70 -16.93
N ASN A 226 18.66 -5.71 -17.84
CA ASN A 226 19.45 -5.85 -19.08
C ASN A 226 19.09 -7.09 -19.92
N GLY A 227 17.82 -7.52 -19.87
CA GLY A 227 17.32 -8.70 -20.57
C GLY A 227 17.60 -10.02 -19.86
N ILE A 228 18.27 -10.02 -18.71
CA ILE A 228 18.53 -11.21 -17.89
C ILE A 228 17.44 -11.31 -16.83
N ILE A 229 16.83 -12.47 -16.68
CA ILE A 229 15.87 -12.75 -15.62
C ILE A 229 16.63 -12.93 -14.30
N LEU A 230 16.24 -12.14 -13.30
CA LEU A 230 16.81 -12.16 -11.95
C LEU A 230 15.99 -13.02 -11.01
N GLY A 231 14.66 -12.91 -11.12
CA GLY A 231 13.68 -13.59 -10.30
C GLY A 231 12.29 -13.46 -10.90
N ILE A 232 11.30 -13.88 -10.16
CA ILE A 232 9.89 -13.71 -10.47
C ILE A 232 9.17 -13.16 -9.24
N ILE A 233 8.00 -12.56 -9.44
CA ILE A 233 7.05 -12.26 -8.37
C ILE A 233 5.80 -13.06 -8.69
N THR A 234 5.29 -13.81 -7.73
CA THR A 234 4.14 -14.68 -7.89
C THR A 234 2.83 -13.92 -7.65
N VAL A 235 1.70 -14.52 -7.99
CA VAL A 235 0.39 -13.83 -7.85
C VAL A 235 -0.05 -13.73 -6.40
N ASP A 236 0.33 -14.67 -5.55
CA ASP A 236 0.09 -14.67 -4.10
C ASP A 236 0.80 -13.48 -3.44
N ASP A 237 2.11 -13.28 -3.65
CA ASP A 237 2.84 -12.09 -3.19
C ASP A 237 2.20 -10.80 -3.70
N ILE A 238 1.74 -10.79 -4.95
CA ILE A 238 1.05 -9.63 -5.52
C ILE A 238 -0.29 -9.33 -4.82
N ILE A 239 -0.99 -10.36 -4.32
CA ILE A 239 -2.22 -10.14 -3.54
C ILE A 239 -1.89 -9.42 -2.24
N ASP A 240 -0.81 -9.80 -1.56
CA ASP A 240 -0.36 -9.16 -0.33
C ASP A 240 0.11 -7.73 -0.57
N VAL A 241 0.87 -7.50 -1.65
CA VAL A 241 1.24 -6.14 -2.10
C VAL A 241 -0.01 -5.27 -2.33
N ILE A 242 -1.03 -5.79 -3.03
CA ILE A 242 -2.26 -5.03 -3.28
C ILE A 242 -2.96 -4.68 -1.96
N GLN A 243 -3.00 -5.58 -1.00
CA GLN A 243 -3.60 -5.33 0.30
C GLN A 243 -2.80 -4.28 1.08
N GLN A 244 -1.48 -4.41 1.15
CA GLN A 244 -0.58 -3.49 1.82
C GLN A 244 -0.68 -2.06 1.26
N GLU A 245 -0.64 -1.91 -0.07
CA GLU A 245 -0.79 -0.62 -0.75
C GLU A 245 -2.17 0.03 -0.45
N HIS A 246 -3.24 -0.78 -0.40
CA HIS A 246 -4.57 -0.28 -0.03
C HIS A 246 -4.63 0.21 1.43
N GLU A 247 -4.00 -0.50 2.36
CA GLU A 247 -3.92 -0.11 3.77
C GLU A 247 -3.09 1.16 3.94
N GLU A 248 -1.98 1.26 3.20
CA GLU A 248 -1.13 2.45 3.17
C GLU A 248 -1.88 3.67 2.65
N ASP A 249 -2.52 3.57 1.49
CA ASP A 249 -3.36 4.62 0.91
C ASP A 249 -4.41 5.12 1.91
N MET A 250 -5.11 4.20 2.59
CA MET A 250 -6.12 4.55 3.59
C MET A 250 -5.53 5.28 4.80
N ALA A 251 -4.42 4.79 5.33
CA ALA A 251 -3.74 5.40 6.47
C ALA A 251 -3.22 6.80 6.11
N GLN A 252 -2.55 6.94 4.98
CA GLN A 252 -1.99 8.20 4.50
C GLN A 252 -3.07 9.25 4.20
N MET A 253 -4.21 8.86 3.62
CA MET A 253 -5.35 9.76 3.41
C MET A 253 -5.90 10.31 4.73
N ALA A 254 -5.80 9.56 5.82
CA ALA A 254 -6.18 9.98 7.16
C ALA A 254 -5.06 10.75 7.89
N GLY A 255 -3.84 10.81 7.33
CA GLY A 255 -2.66 11.39 7.98
C GLY A 255 -2.08 10.49 9.07
N ALA A 256 -2.33 9.18 9.00
CA ALA A 256 -1.78 8.13 9.87
C ALA A 256 -0.62 7.41 9.17
N SER A 257 0.15 6.62 9.93
CA SER A 257 1.17 5.71 9.40
C SER A 257 0.65 4.28 9.42
N VAL A 258 0.98 3.48 8.41
CA VAL A 258 0.69 2.03 8.37
C VAL A 258 1.45 1.28 9.47
N GLU A 259 2.62 1.79 9.88
CA GLU A 259 3.41 1.19 10.98
C GLU A 259 2.68 1.22 12.34
N GLU A 260 1.53 1.92 12.43
CA GLU A 260 0.79 2.07 13.68
C GLU A 260 -0.39 1.10 13.74
N ASP A 261 -0.32 0.15 14.66
CA ASP A 261 -1.39 -0.80 14.99
C ASP A 261 -1.99 -0.55 16.39
N LEU A 262 -2.99 -1.36 16.76
CA LEU A 262 -3.67 -1.28 18.06
C LEU A 262 -2.74 -1.59 19.25
N SER A 263 -1.65 -2.29 19.03
CA SER A 263 -0.67 -2.70 20.04
C SER A 263 0.53 -1.77 20.12
N THR A 264 0.62 -0.77 19.21
CA THR A 264 1.77 0.16 19.15
C THR A 264 1.94 0.93 20.46
N PRO A 265 3.15 0.94 21.05
CA PRO A 265 3.43 1.68 22.28
C PRO A 265 3.16 3.18 22.14
N LEU A 266 2.58 3.81 23.17
CA LEU A 266 2.21 5.22 23.16
C LEU A 266 3.33 6.16 22.67
N ALA A 267 4.58 5.90 23.08
CA ALA A 267 5.71 6.74 22.69
C ALA A 267 6.00 6.68 21.18
N THR A 268 5.81 5.52 20.55
CA THR A 268 5.97 5.32 19.13
C THR A 268 4.79 5.95 18.37
N SER A 269 3.56 5.73 18.82
CA SER A 269 2.36 6.37 18.26
C SER A 269 2.49 7.90 18.24
N VAL A 270 2.94 8.51 19.32
CA VAL A 270 3.20 9.96 19.37
C VAL A 270 4.25 10.39 18.34
N LYS A 271 5.33 9.64 18.19
CA LYS A 271 6.38 9.97 17.20
C LYS A 271 5.89 9.91 15.76
N LEU A 272 5.04 8.95 15.44
CA LEU A 272 4.48 8.76 14.08
C LEU A 272 3.46 9.87 13.74
N ARG A 273 2.59 10.24 14.67
CA ARG A 273 1.52 11.22 14.44
C ARG A 273 1.97 12.68 14.58
N LEU A 274 2.87 12.97 15.50
CA LEU A 274 3.23 14.35 15.88
C LEU A 274 3.72 15.21 14.69
N PRO A 275 4.57 14.73 13.78
CA PRO A 275 5.02 15.53 12.63
C PRO A 275 3.85 16.04 11.78
N TRP A 276 2.90 15.17 11.45
CA TRP A 276 1.71 15.52 10.67
C TRP A 276 0.78 16.48 11.39
N LEU A 277 0.59 16.30 12.71
CA LEU A 277 -0.19 17.20 13.54
C LEU A 277 0.44 18.59 13.64
N LEU A 278 1.78 18.70 13.68
CA LEU A 278 2.48 19.98 13.68
C LEU A 278 2.35 20.71 12.33
N ILE A 279 2.42 19.99 11.21
CA ILE A 279 2.16 20.57 9.88
C ILE A 279 0.71 21.08 9.81
N ASN A 280 -0.25 20.27 10.27
CA ASN A 280 -1.65 20.67 10.30
C ASN A 280 -1.90 21.89 11.21
N LEU A 281 -1.22 21.96 12.35
CA LEU A 281 -1.26 23.14 13.23
C LEU A 281 -0.74 24.40 12.53
N LEU A 282 0.35 24.28 11.79
CA LEU A 282 0.92 25.42 11.04
C LEU A 282 -0.06 25.92 9.97
N THR A 283 -0.71 25.02 9.25
CA THR A 283 -1.71 25.38 8.23
C THR A 283 -2.98 25.97 8.86
N ALA A 284 -3.38 25.51 10.04
CA ALA A 284 -4.49 26.07 10.80
C ALA A 284 -4.21 27.53 11.22
N PHE A 285 -2.94 27.87 11.57
CA PHE A 285 -2.56 29.27 11.81
C PHE A 285 -2.68 30.13 10.56
N LEU A 286 -2.40 29.59 9.38
CA LEU A 286 -2.61 30.31 8.12
C LEU A 286 -4.09 30.65 7.91
N ALA A 287 -5.00 29.69 8.08
CA ALA A 287 -6.44 29.93 8.01
C ALA A 287 -6.91 30.96 9.07
N SER A 288 -6.42 30.83 10.31
CA SER A 288 -6.69 31.79 11.39
C SER A 288 -6.22 33.21 11.09
N SER A 289 -5.11 33.36 10.35
CA SER A 289 -4.63 34.70 9.95
C SER A 289 -5.61 35.43 9.04
N ILE A 290 -6.31 34.72 8.15
CA ILE A 290 -7.38 35.28 7.32
C ILE A 290 -8.54 35.80 8.20
N VAL A 291 -8.94 35.04 9.22
CA VAL A 291 -9.99 35.44 10.17
C VAL A 291 -9.60 36.76 10.88
N ASN A 292 -8.34 36.88 11.29
CA ASN A 292 -7.83 38.11 11.91
C ASN A 292 -7.91 39.36 10.98
N VAL A 293 -7.64 39.17 9.69
CA VAL A 293 -7.77 40.28 8.70
C VAL A 293 -9.20 40.83 8.65
N PHE A 294 -10.21 39.96 8.84
CA PHE A 294 -11.62 40.32 8.79
C PHE A 294 -12.26 40.47 10.18
N GLN A 295 -11.47 40.65 11.25
CA GLN A 295 -11.98 40.77 12.61
C GLN A 295 -13.11 41.79 12.75
N SER A 296 -12.93 43.00 12.19
CA SER A 296 -13.94 44.07 12.24
C SER A 296 -15.26 43.67 11.55
N THR A 297 -15.21 42.88 10.51
CA THR A 297 -16.39 42.33 9.83
C THR A 297 -17.16 41.37 10.71
N ILE A 298 -16.44 40.52 11.42
CA ILE A 298 -17.02 39.52 12.35
C ILE A 298 -17.62 40.23 13.56
N GLU A 299 -16.97 41.25 14.11
CA GLU A 299 -17.49 42.03 15.23
C GLU A 299 -18.82 42.72 14.90
N GLN A 300 -18.99 43.19 13.64
CA GLN A 300 -20.23 43.79 13.17
C GLN A 300 -21.33 42.74 12.90
N VAL A 301 -20.99 41.54 12.43
CA VAL A 301 -21.92 40.48 12.10
C VAL A 301 -21.45 39.16 12.76
N VAL A 302 -21.69 39.04 14.05
CA VAL A 302 -21.23 37.88 14.87
C VAL A 302 -21.70 36.54 14.31
N ALA A 303 -22.84 36.50 13.62
CA ALA A 303 -23.37 35.30 12.95
C ALA A 303 -22.35 34.65 12.00
N LEU A 304 -21.43 35.41 11.41
CA LEU A 304 -20.40 34.92 10.50
C LEU A 304 -19.48 33.90 11.17
N SER A 305 -19.22 34.02 12.47
CA SER A 305 -18.36 33.08 13.20
C SER A 305 -18.95 31.65 13.25
N ALA A 306 -20.27 31.53 13.37
CA ALA A 306 -20.97 30.24 13.34
C ALA A 306 -21.08 29.69 11.89
N ILE A 307 -21.29 30.60 10.91
CA ILE A 307 -21.47 30.23 9.50
C ILE A 307 -20.14 29.76 8.88
N MET A 308 -19.00 30.33 9.31
CA MET A 308 -17.66 29.96 8.83
C MET A 308 -17.43 28.45 8.96
N THR A 309 -17.75 27.87 10.09
CA THR A 309 -17.52 26.44 10.35
C THR A 309 -18.35 25.53 9.45
N ILE A 310 -19.57 25.94 9.12
CA ILE A 310 -20.46 25.21 8.21
C ILE A 310 -19.89 25.24 6.79
N ILE A 311 -19.48 26.41 6.30
CA ILE A 311 -18.97 26.58 4.93
C ILE A 311 -17.64 25.84 4.76
N SER A 312 -16.70 26.00 5.70
CA SER A 312 -15.42 25.33 5.69
C SER A 312 -15.59 23.82 5.71
N GLY A 313 -16.36 23.27 6.65
CA GLY A 313 -16.61 21.83 6.75
C GLY A 313 -17.23 21.25 5.48
N MET A 314 -18.16 21.96 4.85
CA MET A 314 -18.79 21.46 3.61
C MET A 314 -17.84 21.50 2.41
N GLY A 315 -17.00 22.52 2.29
CA GLY A 315 -15.95 22.60 1.26
C GLY A 315 -14.90 21.51 1.42
N GLY A 316 -14.45 21.26 2.66
CA GLY A 316 -13.53 20.19 2.99
C GLY A 316 -14.09 18.79 2.64
N ASN A 317 -15.34 18.53 3.00
CA ASN A 317 -16.02 17.26 2.69
C ASN A 317 -16.17 17.05 1.17
N ALA A 318 -16.59 18.08 0.42
CA ALA A 318 -16.70 17.99 -1.03
C ALA A 318 -15.33 17.72 -1.69
N GLY A 319 -14.29 18.41 -1.21
CA GLY A 319 -12.93 18.23 -1.69
C GLY A 319 -12.38 16.82 -1.38
N SER A 320 -12.62 16.31 -0.17
CA SER A 320 -12.20 14.95 0.22
C SER A 320 -12.88 13.87 -0.61
N GLN A 321 -14.16 14.04 -0.97
CA GLN A 321 -14.85 13.12 -1.89
C GLN A 321 -14.20 13.12 -3.27
N THR A 322 -13.89 14.30 -3.82
CA THR A 322 -13.19 14.42 -5.10
C THR A 322 -11.79 13.80 -5.01
N MET A 323 -11.03 14.12 -3.96
CA MET A 323 -9.68 13.63 -3.72
C MET A 323 -9.62 12.09 -3.67
N SER A 324 -10.51 11.45 -2.92
CA SER A 324 -10.58 9.98 -2.83
C SER A 324 -10.86 9.32 -4.19
N ILE A 325 -11.69 9.95 -5.03
CA ILE A 325 -11.94 9.45 -6.39
C ILE A 325 -10.68 9.56 -7.24
N ILE A 326 -9.95 10.68 -7.14
CA ILE A 326 -8.76 10.95 -7.95
C ILE A 326 -7.58 10.08 -7.53
N ILE A 327 -7.31 9.91 -6.23
CA ILE A 327 -6.25 9.02 -5.72
C ILE A 327 -6.49 7.61 -6.25
N ARG A 328 -7.69 7.07 -6.07
CA ARG A 328 -8.05 5.74 -6.60
C ARG A 328 -7.88 5.62 -8.12
N TYR A 329 -8.12 6.69 -8.87
CA TYR A 329 -7.93 6.68 -10.32
C TYR A 329 -6.45 6.76 -10.71
N LEU A 330 -5.66 7.53 -9.96
CA LEU A 330 -4.21 7.64 -10.15
C LEU A 330 -3.47 6.33 -9.85
N ALA A 331 -3.96 5.55 -8.89
CA ALA A 331 -3.42 4.22 -8.57
C ALA A 331 -3.60 3.23 -9.74
N LYS A 332 -4.71 3.28 -10.49
CA LYS A 332 -5.01 2.32 -11.57
C LYS A 332 -4.25 2.61 -12.88
N ASP A 333 -4.60 3.70 -13.55
CA ASP A 333 -4.19 3.94 -14.94
C ASP A 333 -3.43 5.25 -15.14
N GLY A 334 -3.38 6.09 -14.09
CA GLY A 334 -2.95 7.48 -14.22
C GLY A 334 -4.00 8.33 -14.96
N ILE A 335 -3.82 9.63 -14.92
CA ILE A 335 -4.73 10.59 -15.58
C ILE A 335 -3.95 11.33 -16.67
N ASP A 336 -4.43 11.29 -17.91
CA ASP A 336 -3.90 12.11 -18.97
C ASP A 336 -4.40 13.58 -18.86
N ARG A 337 -3.88 14.46 -19.74
CA ARG A 337 -4.23 15.90 -19.70
C ARG A 337 -5.67 16.16 -20.12
N GLU A 338 -6.22 15.35 -21.00
CA GLU A 338 -7.59 15.52 -21.54
C GLU A 338 -8.61 15.08 -20.49
N ASP A 339 -8.36 13.94 -19.84
CA ASP A 339 -9.19 13.43 -18.75
C ASP A 339 -9.15 14.36 -17.55
N SER A 340 -7.98 14.89 -17.18
CA SER A 340 -7.83 15.90 -16.11
C SER A 340 -8.68 17.12 -16.37
N ARG A 341 -8.70 17.64 -17.61
CA ARG A 341 -9.49 18.82 -17.98
C ARG A 341 -10.99 18.51 -17.94
N ARG A 342 -11.40 17.37 -18.44
CA ARG A 342 -12.81 16.95 -18.42
C ARG A 342 -13.29 16.78 -16.98
N GLN A 343 -12.49 16.18 -16.13
CA GLN A 343 -12.82 16.00 -14.73
C GLN A 343 -12.87 17.33 -13.99
N LEU A 344 -11.98 18.28 -14.27
CA LEU A 344 -12.01 19.61 -13.67
C LEU A 344 -13.34 20.34 -13.96
N VAL A 345 -13.81 20.30 -15.21
CA VAL A 345 -15.11 20.90 -15.56
C VAL A 345 -16.24 20.21 -14.81
N LYS A 346 -16.19 18.88 -14.69
CA LYS A 346 -17.19 18.11 -13.94
C LYS A 346 -17.21 18.48 -12.46
N GLU A 347 -16.02 18.63 -11.84
CA GLU A 347 -15.93 19.01 -10.42
C GLU A 347 -16.40 20.45 -10.16
N ILE A 348 -16.13 21.38 -11.07
CA ILE A 348 -16.69 22.74 -10.98
C ILE A 348 -18.22 22.69 -11.05
N LEU A 349 -18.80 21.92 -11.98
CA LEU A 349 -20.26 21.77 -12.07
C LEU A 349 -20.87 21.11 -10.85
N ASN A 350 -20.20 20.06 -10.31
CA ASN A 350 -20.59 19.43 -9.04
C ASN A 350 -20.56 20.44 -7.89
N GLY A 351 -19.51 21.27 -7.81
CA GLY A 351 -19.38 22.33 -6.81
C GLY A 351 -20.50 23.37 -6.91
N VAL A 352 -20.90 23.77 -8.13
CA VAL A 352 -22.03 24.68 -8.34
C VAL A 352 -23.34 24.04 -7.89
N ILE A 353 -23.64 22.83 -8.34
CA ILE A 353 -24.93 22.17 -8.06
C ILE A 353 -25.05 21.87 -6.57
N ASN A 354 -24.07 21.19 -5.99
CA ASN A 354 -24.07 20.83 -4.57
C ASN A 354 -23.98 22.08 -3.69
N GLY A 355 -23.20 23.09 -4.11
CA GLY A 355 -23.10 24.38 -3.44
C GLY A 355 -24.41 25.15 -3.40
N LEU A 356 -25.17 25.15 -4.49
CA LEU A 356 -26.52 25.75 -4.53
C LEU A 356 -27.49 25.01 -3.60
N ILE A 357 -27.51 23.68 -3.63
CA ILE A 357 -28.44 22.88 -2.79
C ILE A 357 -28.11 23.09 -1.32
N ASN A 358 -26.87 22.86 -0.91
CA ASN A 358 -26.45 22.98 0.50
C ASN A 358 -26.46 24.44 0.95
N GLY A 359 -26.08 25.38 0.08
CA GLY A 359 -26.14 26.80 0.36
C GLY A 359 -27.56 27.29 0.57
N PHE A 360 -28.52 26.83 -0.21
CA PHE A 360 -29.94 27.17 -0.05
C PHE A 360 -30.51 26.60 1.25
N LEU A 361 -30.22 25.35 1.59
CA LEU A 361 -30.64 24.71 2.83
C LEU A 361 -30.05 25.47 4.05
N THR A 362 -28.77 25.81 4.01
CA THR A 362 -28.10 26.57 5.05
C THR A 362 -28.67 27.99 5.14
N ALA A 363 -28.94 28.63 4.01
CA ALA A 363 -29.51 29.98 3.98
C ALA A 363 -30.91 30.04 4.62
N ILE A 364 -31.75 29.03 4.41
CA ILE A 364 -33.06 28.95 5.11
C ILE A 364 -32.86 29.00 6.63
N VAL A 365 -31.95 28.18 7.16
CA VAL A 365 -31.65 28.15 8.60
C VAL A 365 -31.13 29.51 9.07
N VAL A 366 -30.16 30.09 8.34
CA VAL A 366 -29.55 31.38 8.64
C VAL A 366 -30.61 32.51 8.64
N VAL A 367 -31.50 32.57 7.64
CA VAL A 367 -32.58 33.55 7.58
C VAL A 367 -33.57 33.38 8.72
N VAL A 368 -33.92 32.17 9.08
CA VAL A 368 -34.85 31.91 10.22
C VAL A 368 -34.22 32.32 11.53
N VAL A 369 -32.96 32.02 11.77
CA VAL A 369 -32.26 32.25 13.05
C VAL A 369 -31.86 33.71 13.22
N TYR A 370 -31.32 34.32 12.15
CA TYR A 370 -30.76 35.67 12.23
C TYR A 370 -31.66 36.77 11.63
N HIS A 371 -32.80 36.39 11.06
CA HIS A 371 -33.79 37.29 10.43
C HIS A 371 -33.19 38.25 9.36
N ASN A 372 -32.13 37.80 8.64
CA ASN A 372 -31.43 38.59 7.64
C ASN A 372 -31.36 37.84 6.30
N LEU A 373 -32.14 38.33 5.32
CA LEU A 373 -32.24 37.72 4.00
C LEU A 373 -30.93 37.88 3.17
N PHE A 374 -30.27 39.07 3.34
CA PHE A 374 -29.00 39.33 2.62
C PHE A 374 -27.89 38.41 3.10
N LEU A 375 -27.84 38.10 4.42
CA LEU A 375 -26.90 37.13 4.97
C LEU A 375 -27.15 35.74 4.36
N GLY A 376 -28.41 35.35 4.18
CA GLY A 376 -28.75 34.10 3.48
C GLY A 376 -28.19 34.05 2.05
N GLY A 377 -28.29 35.16 1.30
CA GLY A 377 -27.73 35.24 -0.05
C GLY A 377 -26.20 35.11 -0.09
N ILE A 378 -25.50 35.75 0.87
CA ILE A 378 -24.03 35.62 1.00
C ILE A 378 -23.64 34.17 1.31
N VAL A 379 -24.38 33.49 2.17
CA VAL A 379 -24.15 32.10 2.51
C VAL A 379 -24.25 31.19 1.28
N ILE A 380 -25.25 31.40 0.41
CA ILE A 380 -25.38 30.64 -0.84
C ILE A 380 -24.13 30.83 -1.71
N LEU A 381 -23.73 32.08 -1.95
CA LEU A 381 -22.58 32.42 -2.78
C LEU A 381 -21.27 31.84 -2.21
N ALA A 382 -21.08 31.98 -0.90
CA ALA A 382 -19.89 31.45 -0.22
C ALA A 382 -19.84 29.91 -0.24
N MET A 383 -20.97 29.25 -0.07
CA MET A 383 -21.08 27.78 -0.15
C MET A 383 -20.74 27.27 -1.54
N VAL A 384 -21.34 27.89 -2.59
CA VAL A 384 -21.02 27.54 -3.98
C VAL A 384 -19.52 27.71 -4.26
N GLY A 385 -18.96 28.87 -3.88
CA GLY A 385 -17.55 29.15 -4.12
C GLY A 385 -16.65 28.17 -3.36
N ASN A 386 -16.94 27.86 -2.11
CA ASN A 386 -16.10 26.94 -1.32
C ASN A 386 -16.21 25.48 -1.79
N MET A 387 -17.36 25.04 -2.26
CA MET A 387 -17.49 23.70 -2.87
C MET A 387 -16.75 23.60 -4.22
N ILE A 388 -16.74 24.66 -5.01
CA ILE A 388 -15.91 24.73 -6.24
C ILE A 388 -14.41 24.67 -5.87
N ILE A 389 -13.98 25.42 -4.84
CA ILE A 389 -12.59 25.37 -4.33
C ILE A 389 -12.26 23.93 -3.90
N GLY A 390 -13.11 23.29 -3.12
CA GLY A 390 -12.93 21.89 -2.70
C GLY A 390 -12.76 20.96 -3.88
N GLY A 391 -13.64 21.02 -4.89
CA GLY A 391 -13.53 20.21 -6.10
C GLY A 391 -12.25 20.45 -6.91
N ILE A 392 -11.85 21.72 -7.09
CA ILE A 392 -10.61 22.06 -7.80
C ILE A 392 -9.37 21.53 -7.05
N PHE A 393 -9.27 21.79 -5.76
CA PHE A 393 -8.11 21.38 -4.97
C PHE A 393 -8.10 19.87 -4.71
N GLY A 394 -9.26 19.23 -4.51
CA GLY A 394 -9.38 17.78 -4.44
C GLY A 394 -8.91 17.06 -5.70
N LEU A 395 -9.03 17.69 -6.87
CA LEU A 395 -8.48 17.18 -8.12
C LEU A 395 -6.99 17.52 -8.28
N THR A 396 -6.60 18.78 -8.05
CA THR A 396 -5.29 19.29 -8.47
C THR A 396 -4.17 18.89 -7.52
N ILE A 397 -4.44 18.76 -6.21
CA ILE A 397 -3.41 18.40 -5.22
C ILE A 397 -2.84 17.01 -5.48
N PRO A 398 -3.62 15.92 -5.58
CA PRO A 398 -3.07 14.59 -5.84
C PRO A 398 -2.31 14.52 -7.17
N ILE A 399 -2.83 15.15 -8.23
CA ILE A 399 -2.16 15.19 -9.53
C ILE A 399 -0.82 15.95 -9.45
N ALA A 400 -0.76 17.05 -8.68
CA ALA A 400 0.47 17.80 -8.51
C ALA A 400 1.52 17.01 -7.72
N LEU A 401 1.13 16.34 -6.64
CA LEU A 401 2.02 15.49 -5.84
C LEU A 401 2.62 14.37 -6.71
N LYS A 402 1.80 13.65 -7.45
CA LYS A 402 2.28 12.60 -8.37
C LYS A 402 3.27 13.13 -9.41
N LYS A 403 3.05 14.34 -9.95
CA LYS A 403 3.97 14.93 -10.94
C LYS A 403 5.33 15.31 -10.38
N ILE A 404 5.42 15.63 -9.10
CA ILE A 404 6.70 15.95 -8.44
C ILE A 404 7.35 14.71 -7.80
N GLY A 405 6.75 13.51 -8.00
CA GLY A 405 7.29 12.24 -7.54
C GLY A 405 6.95 11.88 -6.09
N PHE A 406 5.93 12.52 -5.51
CA PHE A 406 5.38 12.15 -4.21
C PHE A 406 4.13 11.31 -4.38
N ASP A 407 3.88 10.43 -3.42
CA ASP A 407 2.64 9.69 -3.35
C ASP A 407 1.45 10.67 -3.23
N PRO A 408 0.40 10.50 -4.08
CA PRO A 408 -0.79 11.33 -4.04
C PRO A 408 -1.57 11.27 -2.71
N ALA A 409 -1.50 10.17 -1.97
CA ALA A 409 -2.20 9.99 -0.70
C ALA A 409 -1.55 10.81 0.42
N ILE A 410 -0.21 10.96 0.38
CA ILE A 410 0.56 11.69 1.40
C ILE A 410 0.12 13.15 1.48
N ALA A 411 -0.23 13.58 2.67
CA ALA A 411 -0.53 14.98 3.01
C ALA A 411 -1.64 15.67 2.18
N SER A 412 -2.27 14.97 1.21
CA SER A 412 -3.32 15.55 0.35
C SER A 412 -4.46 16.14 1.16
N SER A 413 -4.88 15.50 2.25
CA SER A 413 -5.95 15.99 3.14
C SER A 413 -5.58 17.30 3.84
N ILE A 414 -4.32 17.45 4.29
CA ILE A 414 -3.83 18.67 4.97
C ILE A 414 -3.85 19.86 4.00
N PHE A 415 -3.31 19.69 2.80
CA PHE A 415 -3.32 20.74 1.78
C PHE A 415 -4.73 21.10 1.33
N LEU A 416 -5.61 20.11 1.19
CA LEU A 416 -7.02 20.33 0.85
C LEU A 416 -7.73 21.15 1.92
N THR A 417 -7.65 20.72 3.19
CA THR A 417 -8.27 21.43 4.31
C THR A 417 -7.74 22.84 4.41
N THR A 418 -6.42 23.03 4.27
CA THR A 418 -5.81 24.36 4.25
C THR A 418 -6.39 25.26 3.17
N ALA A 419 -6.56 24.73 1.95
CA ALA A 419 -7.10 25.47 0.82
C ALA A 419 -8.58 25.84 1.06
N THR A 420 -9.40 24.88 1.47
CA THR A 420 -10.84 25.10 1.70
C THR A 420 -11.13 26.02 2.87
N ASP A 421 -10.34 25.93 3.96
CA ASP A 421 -10.49 26.83 5.12
C ASP A 421 -10.03 28.23 4.76
N THR A 422 -8.81 28.36 4.26
CA THR A 422 -8.23 29.69 3.96
C THR A 422 -9.04 30.45 2.92
N LEU A 423 -9.31 29.80 1.78
CA LEU A 423 -10.05 30.43 0.67
C LEU A 423 -11.56 30.52 0.97
N GLY A 424 -12.12 29.56 1.70
CA GLY A 424 -13.52 29.57 2.13
C GLY A 424 -13.81 30.69 3.13
N PHE A 425 -12.94 30.90 4.13
CA PHE A 425 -13.05 32.02 5.05
C PHE A 425 -12.86 33.36 4.33
N PHE A 426 -11.85 33.46 3.47
CA PHE A 426 -11.62 34.63 2.68
C PHE A 426 -12.84 35.01 1.81
N LEU A 427 -13.46 34.02 1.16
CA LEU A 427 -14.61 34.22 0.30
C LEU A 427 -15.84 34.66 1.11
N LEU A 428 -16.17 33.95 2.21
CA LEU A 428 -17.31 34.31 3.06
C LEU A 428 -17.17 35.68 3.66
N LEU A 429 -16.03 35.94 4.32
CA LEU A 429 -15.79 37.21 5.03
C LEU A 429 -15.59 38.36 4.07
N GLY A 430 -14.96 38.12 2.92
CA GLY A 430 -14.81 39.10 1.85
C GLY A 430 -16.17 39.51 1.24
N LEU A 431 -17.05 38.53 0.97
CA LEU A 431 -18.42 38.80 0.53
C LEU A 431 -19.21 39.59 1.59
N ALA A 432 -19.10 39.18 2.86
CA ALA A 432 -19.77 39.85 3.96
C ALA A 432 -19.28 41.33 4.10
N GLN A 433 -17.97 41.54 3.99
CA GLN A 433 -17.40 42.89 4.00
C GLN A 433 -17.85 43.74 2.81
N LEU A 434 -17.86 43.18 1.60
CA LEU A 434 -18.30 43.87 0.38
C LEU A 434 -19.77 44.30 0.45
N PHE A 435 -20.63 43.46 1.01
CA PHE A 435 -22.07 43.70 1.14
C PHE A 435 -22.47 44.17 2.54
N MET A 436 -21.51 44.67 3.34
CA MET A 436 -21.77 45.15 4.71
C MET A 436 -22.91 46.18 4.79
N PRO A 437 -23.03 47.20 3.88
CA PRO A 437 -24.13 48.13 3.93
C PRO A 437 -25.52 47.48 3.83
N LEU A 438 -25.64 46.35 3.12
CA LEU A 438 -26.90 45.61 2.98
C LEU A 438 -27.16 44.70 4.16
N LEU A 439 -26.12 44.28 4.89
CA LEU A 439 -26.24 43.45 6.08
C LEU A 439 -26.66 44.25 7.33
N MET A 440 -26.32 45.54 7.38
CA MET A 440 -26.56 46.41 8.53
C MET A 440 -27.82 47.28 8.36
N GLY A 441 -28.39 47.39 7.15
CA GLY A 441 -29.62 48.13 6.84
C GLY A 441 -30.85 47.26 6.99
#